data_61b03e7151b8724b1970f611f7bf2268
#
_entry.id   61b03e7151b8724b1970f611f7bf2268
#
_cell.length_a   1.000
_cell.length_b   1.000
_cell.length_c   1.000
_cell.angle_alpha   90.00
_cell.angle_beta   90.00
_cell.angle_gamma   90.00
#
_symmetry.space_group_name_H-M   'P 1'
#
loop_
_entity.id
_entity.type
_entity.pdbx_description
1 polymer ?
#
loop_
_entity_poly.entity_id
_entity_poly.type
_entity_poly.pdbx_seq_one_letter_code
_entity_poly.pdbx_strand_id
1 'polypeptide(L)'
;MSVFVDIHVLQTLPPSNPNRDDTGAPKTATFGGVQRMRISSQAIKRATREDFEGKIADGNYGVRTKKIVELVARSIVDKRPDLDSQAVDLAEMGLKAIGFKLTEPRGNKSEQELKEAGFLVFLSAKQIEHVADALISVAHKDDPAAAFKELKPRSLVNTDHSIDIALFGRMVAEPNALNVDAACQVSHAIGVGAVEREYDYYTAVDDEKKRNDEADEGAGMIGTIEFASATVYRYATINVGMLRENLGDDAVVDRAIELFVDSFVRSMPTGKITTFANRTLPDAVLVQVRNDQPINMAGAFEEPIVAGQRGFAEPAVKRFVEFESKLRDLTGLEPVGSLATWTTPRGEGFSALGAQVRLVDLGSATVDAVRGER
;
A
#
# COMPACT_ATOMS: atom_id res chain seq x y z
N MET A 1 -11.10 24.74 2.97
CA MET A 1 -11.94 23.51 2.85
C MET A 1 -11.02 22.35 2.55
N SER A 2 -11.31 21.17 3.05
CA SER A 2 -10.48 20.00 2.75
C SER A 2 -10.82 19.47 1.36
N VAL A 3 -9.82 19.33 0.49
CA VAL A 3 -9.97 18.71 -0.83
C VAL A 3 -9.69 17.23 -0.69
N PHE A 4 -10.52 16.38 -1.30
CA PHE A 4 -10.38 14.93 -1.32
C PHE A 4 -10.24 14.43 -2.76
N VAL A 5 -9.48 13.37 -2.94
CA VAL A 5 -9.36 12.65 -4.20
C VAL A 5 -9.89 11.23 -3.99
N ASP A 6 -11.08 10.97 -4.50
CA ASP A 6 -11.71 9.65 -4.47
C ASP A 6 -11.34 8.86 -5.73
N ILE A 7 -10.92 7.61 -5.56
CA ILE A 7 -10.50 6.72 -6.65
C ILE A 7 -11.33 5.45 -6.58
N HIS A 8 -12.14 5.22 -7.62
CA HIS A 8 -13.00 4.06 -7.77
C HIS A 8 -12.49 3.19 -8.92
N VAL A 9 -12.32 1.91 -8.67
CA VAL A 9 -11.77 0.98 -9.65
C VAL A 9 -12.64 -0.27 -9.73
N LEU A 10 -13.06 -0.63 -10.93
CA LEU A 10 -13.62 -1.94 -11.26
C LEU A 10 -12.58 -2.74 -12.02
N GLN A 11 -12.24 -3.93 -11.53
CA GLN A 11 -11.18 -4.75 -12.10
C GLN A 11 -11.55 -6.23 -12.07
N THR A 12 -11.50 -6.87 -13.23
CA THR A 12 -11.73 -8.31 -13.34
C THR A 12 -10.42 -9.07 -13.12
N LEU A 13 -10.44 -9.98 -12.16
CA LEU A 13 -9.36 -10.90 -11.85
C LEU A 13 -9.67 -12.27 -12.44
N PRO A 14 -8.75 -12.88 -13.19
CA PRO A 14 -8.88 -14.26 -13.64
C PRO A 14 -8.79 -15.21 -12.43
N PRO A 15 -9.02 -16.52 -12.62
CA PRO A 15 -8.75 -17.52 -11.60
C PRO A 15 -7.40 -17.31 -10.95
N SER A 16 -7.37 -17.06 -9.64
CA SER A 16 -6.16 -16.64 -8.94
C SER A 16 -6.34 -16.67 -7.41
N ASN A 17 -5.22 -16.49 -6.68
CA ASN A 17 -5.22 -16.38 -5.23
C ASN A 17 -4.29 -15.26 -4.77
N PRO A 18 -4.63 -13.99 -5.04
CA PRO A 18 -3.75 -12.85 -4.80
C PRO A 18 -3.60 -12.51 -3.31
N ASN A 19 -4.56 -12.89 -2.46
CA ASN A 19 -4.55 -12.59 -1.03
C ASN A 19 -5.18 -13.73 -0.23
N ARG A 20 -4.35 -14.45 0.52
CA ARG A 20 -4.69 -15.68 1.22
C ARG A 20 -5.02 -15.45 2.70
N ASP A 21 -5.88 -16.30 3.24
CA ASP A 21 -6.06 -16.48 4.68
C ASP A 21 -4.94 -17.38 5.28
N ASP A 22 -5.09 -17.76 6.53
CA ASP A 22 -4.16 -18.60 7.28
C ASP A 22 -4.16 -20.08 6.83
N THR A 23 -5.21 -20.52 6.14
CA THR A 23 -5.29 -21.85 5.53
C THR A 23 -4.69 -21.91 4.13
N GLY A 24 -4.37 -20.75 3.55
CA GLY A 24 -3.86 -20.63 2.18
C GLY A 24 -4.96 -20.43 1.12
N ALA A 25 -6.21 -20.37 1.52
CA ALA A 25 -7.36 -20.13 0.64
C ALA A 25 -7.51 -18.63 0.27
N PRO A 26 -8.17 -18.30 -0.85
CA PRO A 26 -8.54 -16.92 -1.16
C PRO A 26 -9.36 -16.29 -0.04
N LYS A 27 -8.98 -15.10 0.41
CA LYS A 27 -9.75 -14.37 1.42
C LYS A 27 -11.14 -14.04 0.91
N THR A 28 -12.14 -14.25 1.77
CA THR A 28 -13.53 -13.88 1.51
C THR A 28 -14.10 -12.98 2.60
N ALA A 29 -15.24 -12.40 2.36
CA ALA A 29 -16.07 -11.71 3.34
C ALA A 29 -17.53 -11.87 2.93
N THR A 30 -18.45 -11.90 3.91
CA THR A 30 -19.88 -11.84 3.63
C THR A 30 -20.28 -10.38 3.43
N PHE A 31 -20.91 -10.07 2.30
CA PHE A 31 -21.46 -8.76 1.99
C PHE A 31 -22.75 -8.93 1.14
N GLY A 32 -23.83 -8.25 1.53
CA GLY A 32 -25.14 -8.43 0.91
C GLY A 32 -25.66 -9.87 0.97
N GLY A 33 -25.38 -10.56 2.09
CA GLY A 33 -25.89 -11.91 2.36
C GLY A 33 -25.16 -13.08 1.69
N VAL A 34 -24.14 -12.82 0.83
CA VAL A 34 -23.36 -13.86 0.13
C VAL A 34 -21.87 -13.70 0.32
N GLN A 35 -21.11 -14.78 0.12
CA GLN A 35 -19.66 -14.70 0.14
C GLN A 35 -19.14 -13.96 -1.10
N ARG A 36 -18.17 -13.08 -0.86
CA ARG A 36 -17.48 -12.28 -1.86
C ARG A 36 -15.99 -12.53 -1.78
N MET A 37 -15.31 -12.51 -2.90
CA MET A 37 -13.84 -12.39 -2.89
C MET A 37 -13.45 -11.10 -2.19
N ARG A 38 -12.42 -11.16 -1.32
CA ARG A 38 -11.90 -9.98 -0.60
C ARG A 38 -10.39 -9.89 -0.72
N ILE A 39 -9.91 -8.71 -1.08
CA ILE A 39 -8.48 -8.38 -0.97
C ILE A 39 -8.33 -7.34 0.14
N SER A 40 -7.51 -7.65 1.14
CA SER A 40 -7.39 -6.78 2.30
C SER A 40 -6.73 -5.44 1.95
N SER A 41 -7.17 -4.38 2.61
CA SER A 41 -6.59 -3.04 2.45
C SER A 41 -5.09 -3.01 2.72
N GLN A 42 -4.62 -3.82 3.69
CA GLN A 42 -3.21 -3.95 4.00
C GLN A 42 -2.40 -4.53 2.83
N ALA A 43 -2.95 -5.55 2.16
CA ALA A 43 -2.30 -6.15 0.98
C ALA A 43 -2.28 -5.16 -0.20
N ILE A 44 -3.36 -4.40 -0.40
CA ILE A 44 -3.43 -3.36 -1.43
C ILE A 44 -2.43 -2.24 -1.12
N LYS A 45 -2.44 -1.68 0.11
CA LYS A 45 -1.49 -0.64 0.53
C LYS A 45 -0.04 -1.10 0.36
N ARG A 46 0.26 -2.35 0.69
CA ARG A 46 1.60 -2.92 0.48
C ARG A 46 1.97 -2.96 -1.00
N ALA A 47 1.09 -3.48 -1.85
CA ALA A 47 1.34 -3.56 -3.29
C ALA A 47 1.52 -2.16 -3.91
N THR A 48 0.69 -1.18 -3.51
CA THR A 48 0.81 0.21 -3.94
C THR A 48 2.15 0.82 -3.49
N ARG A 49 2.56 0.57 -2.24
CA ARG A 49 3.82 1.05 -1.70
C ARG A 49 5.03 0.41 -2.39
N GLU A 50 5.00 -0.90 -2.68
CA GLU A 50 6.05 -1.60 -3.42
C GLU A 50 6.17 -1.08 -4.86
N ASP A 51 5.07 -0.65 -5.48
CA ASP A 51 5.06 -0.03 -6.81
C ASP A 51 5.65 1.41 -6.82
N PHE A 52 5.77 2.06 -5.65
CA PHE A 52 6.50 3.33 -5.51
C PHE A 52 8.01 3.14 -5.71
N GLU A 53 8.54 1.97 -5.37
CA GLU A 53 9.97 1.67 -5.48
C GLU A 53 10.43 1.86 -6.94
N GLY A 54 11.51 2.59 -7.12
CA GLY A 54 12.01 2.97 -8.44
C GLY A 54 11.27 4.14 -9.14
N LYS A 55 10.16 4.64 -8.58
CA LYS A 55 9.43 5.81 -9.08
C LYS A 55 9.66 7.08 -8.22
N ILE A 56 10.17 6.89 -7.02
CA ILE A 56 10.49 7.97 -6.08
C ILE A 56 12.00 8.17 -6.07
N ALA A 57 12.45 9.42 -6.11
CA ALA A 57 13.85 9.75 -5.91
C ALA A 57 14.32 9.33 -4.52
N ASP A 58 15.60 9.00 -4.39
CA ASP A 58 16.24 8.62 -3.14
C ASP A 58 15.93 9.64 -2.04
N GLY A 59 15.61 9.14 -0.85
CA GLY A 59 15.28 9.97 0.33
C GLY A 59 13.78 10.25 0.53
N ASN A 60 12.93 10.11 -0.48
CA ASN A 60 11.48 10.30 -0.35
C ASN A 60 10.68 9.01 -0.10
N TYR A 61 11.37 7.91 0.16
CA TYR A 61 10.80 6.61 0.49
C TYR A 61 11.17 6.19 1.92
N GLY A 62 10.23 5.59 2.64
CA GLY A 62 10.45 5.14 4.02
C GLY A 62 10.88 3.69 4.10
N VAL A 63 11.70 3.37 5.09
CA VAL A 63 12.12 2.00 5.40
C VAL A 63 11.33 1.48 6.59
N ARG A 64 10.68 0.32 6.42
CA ARG A 64 9.94 -0.35 7.48
C ARG A 64 10.72 -1.57 7.97
N THR A 65 11.40 -1.44 9.12
CA THR A 65 12.35 -2.45 9.60
C THR A 65 12.41 -2.51 11.12
N LYS A 66 12.91 -3.63 11.65
CA LYS A 66 13.42 -3.73 13.03
C LYS A 66 14.90 -3.38 13.13
N LYS A 67 15.66 -3.50 12.02
CA LYS A 67 17.12 -3.32 11.95
C LYS A 67 17.53 -1.84 11.91
N ILE A 68 16.85 -1.00 12.69
CA ILE A 68 17.08 0.45 12.66
C ILE A 68 18.45 0.83 13.23
N VAL A 69 18.97 0.05 14.18
CA VAL A 69 20.34 0.27 14.72
C VAL A 69 21.38 0.13 13.61
N GLU A 70 21.27 -0.94 12.81
CA GLU A 70 22.16 -1.20 11.67
C GLU A 70 22.11 -0.05 10.65
N LEU A 71 20.92 0.45 10.32
CA LEU A 71 20.74 1.53 9.34
C LEU A 71 21.35 2.86 9.83
N VAL A 72 21.13 3.22 11.09
CA VAL A 72 21.70 4.45 11.66
C VAL A 72 23.22 4.32 11.79
N ALA A 73 23.74 3.18 12.27
CA ALA A 73 25.18 2.95 12.38
C ALA A 73 25.87 3.01 11.01
N ARG A 74 25.29 2.38 9.97
CA ARG A 74 25.78 2.47 8.59
C ARG A 74 25.82 3.92 8.10
N SER A 75 24.75 4.70 8.33
CA SER A 75 24.70 6.11 7.93
C SER A 75 25.79 6.96 8.65
N ILE A 76 26.13 6.61 9.90
CA ILE A 76 27.24 7.24 10.63
C ILE A 76 28.58 6.91 9.94
N VAL A 77 28.82 5.62 9.67
CA VAL A 77 30.09 5.16 9.06
C VAL A 77 30.29 5.71 7.66
N ASP A 78 29.22 5.73 6.84
CA ASP A 78 29.27 6.27 5.47
C ASP A 78 29.69 7.75 5.45
N LYS A 79 29.24 8.53 6.44
CA LYS A 79 29.57 9.96 6.58
C LYS A 79 30.90 10.20 7.33
N ARG A 80 31.22 9.37 8.30
CA ARG A 80 32.36 9.47 9.19
C ARG A 80 32.99 8.11 9.47
N PRO A 81 33.85 7.60 8.57
CA PRO A 81 34.49 6.28 8.70
C PRO A 81 35.37 6.16 9.98
N ASP A 82 35.88 7.27 10.50
CA ASP A 82 36.65 7.32 11.74
C ASP A 82 35.81 6.95 13.00
N LEU A 83 34.48 6.97 12.91
CA LEU A 83 33.58 6.59 14.01
C LEU A 83 33.13 5.12 13.91
N ASP A 84 33.65 4.30 13.01
CA ASP A 84 33.20 2.93 12.77
C ASP A 84 33.12 2.10 14.06
N SER A 85 34.14 2.13 14.89
CA SER A 85 34.18 1.39 16.17
C SER A 85 33.15 1.83 17.21
N GLN A 86 32.57 3.03 17.06
CA GLN A 86 31.60 3.63 17.99
C GLN A 86 30.20 3.75 17.39
N ALA A 87 30.03 3.51 16.07
CA ALA A 87 28.80 3.79 15.34
C ALA A 87 27.58 3.04 15.89
N VAL A 88 27.77 1.79 16.30
CA VAL A 88 26.70 0.96 16.88
C VAL A 88 26.27 1.50 18.25
N ASP A 89 27.22 1.81 19.13
CA ASP A 89 26.92 2.33 20.47
C ASP A 89 26.23 3.70 20.39
N LEU A 90 26.68 4.58 19.48
CA LEU A 90 26.05 5.86 19.21
C LEU A 90 24.61 5.67 18.69
N ALA A 91 24.39 4.75 17.74
CA ALA A 91 23.08 4.45 17.22
C ALA A 91 22.13 3.91 18.30
N GLU A 92 22.58 2.97 19.13
CA GLU A 92 21.78 2.46 20.24
C GLU A 92 21.42 3.55 21.26
N MET A 93 22.40 4.37 21.64
CA MET A 93 22.22 5.49 22.55
C MET A 93 21.18 6.48 21.99
N GLY A 94 21.33 6.88 20.73
CA GLY A 94 20.42 7.82 20.10
C GLY A 94 19.00 7.31 19.96
N LEU A 95 18.83 6.06 19.51
CA LEU A 95 17.51 5.45 19.35
C LEU A 95 16.80 5.25 20.70
N LYS A 96 17.52 4.90 21.76
CA LYS A 96 16.96 4.87 23.13
C LYS A 96 16.54 6.27 23.61
N ALA A 97 17.31 7.31 23.32
CA ALA A 97 16.97 8.68 23.67
C ALA A 97 15.74 9.20 22.91
N ILE A 98 15.50 8.77 21.67
CA ILE A 98 14.26 9.02 20.93
C ILE A 98 13.07 8.32 21.57
N GLY A 99 13.31 7.16 22.22
CA GLY A 99 12.29 6.38 22.95
C GLY A 99 12.01 5.00 22.34
N PHE A 100 12.83 4.53 21.40
CA PHE A 100 12.70 3.16 20.88
C PHE A 100 13.22 2.14 21.90
N LYS A 101 12.42 1.09 22.13
CA LYS A 101 12.87 -0.10 22.90
C LYS A 101 13.71 -0.98 21.98
N LEU A 102 14.95 -1.26 22.37
CA LEU A 102 15.85 -2.15 21.65
C LEU A 102 15.87 -3.51 22.34
N THR A 103 15.86 -4.58 21.57
CA THR A 103 15.86 -5.98 22.02
C THR A 103 16.88 -6.80 21.26
N GLU A 104 17.35 -7.87 21.86
CA GLU A 104 18.17 -8.86 21.15
C GLU A 104 17.34 -9.54 20.06
N PRO A 105 17.95 -9.87 18.90
CA PRO A 105 17.30 -10.62 17.83
C PRO A 105 16.75 -11.96 18.32
N ARG A 106 15.64 -12.43 17.77
CA ARG A 106 15.08 -13.75 18.06
C ARG A 106 15.73 -14.78 17.12
N GLY A 107 16.42 -15.77 17.65
CA GLY A 107 17.03 -16.86 16.89
C GLY A 107 18.30 -17.40 17.51
N ASN A 108 19.01 -18.32 16.80
CA ASN A 108 20.33 -18.79 17.21
C ASN A 108 21.30 -17.62 17.11
N LYS A 109 21.88 -17.24 18.25
CA LYS A 109 22.82 -16.14 18.36
C LYS A 109 24.06 -16.40 17.49
N SER A 110 24.23 -15.65 16.40
CA SER A 110 25.57 -15.34 15.92
C SER A 110 26.12 -14.20 16.78
N GLU A 111 27.36 -14.29 17.23
CA GLU A 111 28.02 -13.28 18.11
C GLU A 111 28.11 -11.87 17.48
N GLN A 112 27.56 -11.69 16.26
CA GLN A 112 27.64 -10.45 15.48
C GLN A 112 26.26 -9.78 15.21
N GLU A 113 25.16 -10.30 15.76
CA GLU A 113 23.84 -9.69 15.50
C GLU A 113 23.62 -8.45 16.39
N LEU A 114 23.33 -7.32 15.72
CA LEU A 114 23.02 -6.05 16.38
C LEU A 114 21.62 -6.08 16.99
N LYS A 115 21.39 -5.29 18.05
CA LYS A 115 20.06 -5.12 18.63
C LYS A 115 19.06 -4.59 17.61
N GLU A 116 17.84 -5.06 17.71
CA GLU A 116 16.72 -4.66 16.88
C GLU A 116 15.69 -3.84 17.68
N ALA A 117 14.91 -3.02 16.98
CA ALA A 117 13.73 -2.42 17.60
C ALA A 117 12.71 -3.52 17.99
N GLY A 118 12.07 -3.37 19.14
CA GLY A 118 11.07 -4.32 19.63
C GLY A 118 9.84 -4.48 18.74
N PHE A 119 9.64 -3.54 17.83
CA PHE A 119 8.57 -3.52 16.83
C PHE A 119 9.10 -2.95 15.50
N LEU A 120 8.31 -3.10 14.41
CA LEU A 120 8.65 -2.51 13.11
C LEU A 120 8.63 -0.98 13.21
N VAL A 121 9.78 -0.36 13.01
CA VAL A 121 9.94 1.08 12.90
C VAL A 121 9.76 1.48 11.44
N PHE A 122 9.16 2.65 11.20
CA PHE A 122 8.92 3.19 9.86
C PHE A 122 9.47 4.63 9.81
N LEU A 123 10.64 4.82 9.21
CA LEU A 123 11.32 6.11 9.09
C LEU A 123 11.69 6.38 7.63
N SER A 124 11.71 7.66 7.25
CA SER A 124 12.26 8.08 5.96
C SER A 124 13.79 7.99 5.97
N ALA A 125 14.41 7.89 4.79
CA ALA A 125 15.87 7.95 4.67
C ALA A 125 16.42 9.25 5.26
N LYS A 126 15.77 10.39 5.01
CA LYS A 126 16.13 11.68 5.59
C LYS A 126 16.10 11.68 7.13
N GLN A 127 15.06 11.06 7.73
CA GLN A 127 14.98 10.95 9.19
C GLN A 127 16.12 10.12 9.77
N ILE A 128 16.53 9.04 9.09
CA ILE A 128 17.67 8.23 9.49
C ILE A 128 18.97 9.07 9.40
N GLU A 129 19.13 9.84 8.33
CA GLU A 129 20.25 10.76 8.14
C GLU A 129 20.29 11.85 9.22
N HIS A 130 19.17 12.49 9.54
CA HIS A 130 19.09 13.50 10.60
C HIS A 130 19.54 12.93 11.96
N VAL A 131 19.13 11.70 12.27
CA VAL A 131 19.58 11.02 13.51
C VAL A 131 21.08 10.78 13.46
N ALA A 132 21.62 10.28 12.33
CA ALA A 132 23.05 10.04 12.17
C ALA A 132 23.86 11.33 12.28
N ASP A 133 23.45 12.41 11.60
CA ASP A 133 24.13 13.72 11.65
C ASP A 133 24.14 14.31 13.07
N ALA A 134 23.03 14.22 13.77
CA ALA A 134 22.94 14.67 15.16
C ALA A 134 23.86 13.85 16.08
N LEU A 135 23.95 12.52 15.89
CA LEU A 135 24.85 11.65 16.65
C LEU A 135 26.31 11.95 16.35
N ILE A 136 26.67 12.16 15.09
CA ILE A 136 28.03 12.59 14.68
C ILE A 136 28.42 13.90 15.36
N SER A 137 27.51 14.87 15.44
CA SER A 137 27.78 16.18 16.02
C SER A 137 28.13 16.14 17.53
N VAL A 138 27.71 15.09 18.22
CA VAL A 138 27.95 14.92 19.67
C VAL A 138 28.96 13.83 20.00
N ALA A 139 29.43 13.06 19.03
CA ALA A 139 30.27 11.87 19.24
C ALA A 139 31.54 12.14 20.06
N HIS A 140 32.10 13.34 19.96
CA HIS A 140 33.35 13.75 20.64
C HIS A 140 33.10 14.58 21.90
N LYS A 141 31.84 14.71 22.38
CA LYS A 141 31.57 15.44 23.62
C LYS A 141 31.89 14.57 24.85
N ASP A 142 32.14 15.20 25.98
CA ASP A 142 32.44 14.49 27.23
C ASP A 142 31.27 13.58 27.67
N ASP A 143 30.03 14.01 27.43
CA ASP A 143 28.81 13.23 27.61
C ASP A 143 27.96 13.31 26.32
N PRO A 144 28.14 12.40 25.34
CA PRO A 144 27.39 12.39 24.11
C PRO A 144 25.89 12.17 24.36
N ALA A 145 25.49 11.40 25.38
CA ALA A 145 24.11 11.10 25.67
C ALA A 145 23.35 12.33 26.20
N ALA A 146 23.95 13.10 27.09
CA ALA A 146 23.37 14.36 27.56
C ALA A 146 23.28 15.37 26.41
N ALA A 147 24.37 15.54 25.63
CA ALA A 147 24.41 16.47 24.52
C ALA A 147 23.34 16.10 23.43
N PHE A 148 23.14 14.83 23.13
CA PHE A 148 22.13 14.40 22.17
C PHE A 148 20.69 14.69 22.67
N LYS A 149 20.41 14.55 23.95
CA LYS A 149 19.09 14.90 24.52
C LYS A 149 18.74 16.37 24.38
N GLU A 150 19.74 17.27 24.45
CA GLU A 150 19.55 18.72 24.25
C GLU A 150 19.08 19.06 22.83
N LEU A 151 19.42 18.23 21.82
CA LEU A 151 18.99 18.39 20.44
C LEU A 151 17.52 18.04 20.19
N LYS A 152 16.74 17.71 21.24
CA LYS A 152 15.33 17.31 21.13
C LYS A 152 15.15 16.15 20.11
N PRO A 153 15.76 14.98 20.36
CA PRO A 153 15.93 13.93 19.35
C PRO A 153 14.64 13.40 18.72
N ARG A 154 13.48 13.56 19.38
CA ARG A 154 12.18 13.18 18.82
C ARG A 154 11.79 14.04 17.62
N SER A 155 12.22 15.31 17.56
CA SER A 155 11.93 16.17 16.42
C SER A 155 12.65 15.71 15.15
N LEU A 156 13.83 15.08 15.28
CA LEU A 156 14.62 14.57 14.13
C LEU A 156 13.88 13.49 13.33
N VAL A 157 12.93 12.79 13.94
CA VAL A 157 12.14 11.72 13.31
C VAL A 157 10.67 12.10 13.15
N ASN A 158 10.32 13.36 13.42
CA ASN A 158 8.94 13.86 13.29
C ASN A 158 8.79 14.99 12.27
N THR A 159 9.81 15.20 11.46
CA THR A 159 9.85 16.09 10.30
C THR A 159 10.28 15.30 9.08
N ASP A 160 10.18 15.88 7.89
CA ASP A 160 10.65 15.30 6.63
C ASP A 160 10.13 13.87 6.39
N HIS A 161 8.80 13.70 6.55
CA HIS A 161 8.15 12.43 6.26
C HIS A 161 8.28 12.09 4.78
N SER A 162 8.55 10.82 4.50
CA SER A 162 8.48 10.30 3.13
C SER A 162 7.04 10.23 2.62
N ILE A 163 6.87 10.19 1.30
CA ILE A 163 5.56 10.14 0.65
C ILE A 163 4.72 8.97 1.17
N ASP A 164 5.32 7.81 1.37
CA ASP A 164 4.61 6.63 1.86
C ASP A 164 4.24 6.74 3.35
N ILE A 165 5.05 7.39 4.19
CA ILE A 165 4.66 7.71 5.58
C ILE A 165 3.52 8.72 5.61
N ALA A 166 3.60 9.78 4.80
CA ALA A 166 2.56 10.81 4.75
C ALA A 166 1.21 10.26 4.25
N LEU A 167 1.23 9.36 3.26
CA LEU A 167 0.03 8.72 2.73
C LEU A 167 -0.54 7.65 3.66
N PHE A 168 0.29 6.71 4.13
CA PHE A 168 -0.20 5.51 4.83
C PHE A 168 -0.15 5.61 6.36
N GLY A 169 0.46 6.67 6.88
CA GLY A 169 0.61 6.91 8.30
C GLY A 169 1.72 6.07 8.93
N ARG A 170 2.07 6.45 10.15
CA ARG A 170 2.99 5.73 11.01
C ARG A 170 2.35 5.55 12.39
N MET A 171 2.17 4.31 12.81
CA MET A 171 1.72 3.97 14.15
C MET A 171 2.91 3.41 14.95
N VAL A 172 3.22 4.05 16.06
CA VAL A 172 4.25 3.63 17.01
C VAL A 172 3.57 3.44 18.36
N ALA A 173 3.70 2.25 18.95
CA ALA A 173 3.08 1.94 20.22
C ALA A 173 3.66 2.80 21.35
N GLU A 174 4.98 3.01 21.36
CA GLU A 174 5.72 3.90 22.26
C GLU A 174 6.99 4.40 21.54
N PRO A 175 7.25 5.73 21.53
CA PRO A 175 6.42 6.83 22.04
C PRO A 175 5.32 7.26 21.05
N ASN A 176 4.08 7.43 21.53
CA ASN A 176 2.92 7.85 20.71
C ASN A 176 3.13 9.20 19.99
N ALA A 177 4.04 10.03 20.50
CA ALA A 177 4.39 11.32 19.86
C ALA A 177 5.02 11.19 18.46
N LEU A 178 5.37 9.97 18.04
CA LEU A 178 5.90 9.70 16.70
C LEU A 178 4.84 9.19 15.72
N ASN A 179 3.57 9.14 16.11
CA ASN A 179 2.49 8.76 15.22
C ASN A 179 2.28 9.84 14.15
N VAL A 180 1.98 9.39 12.95
CA VAL A 180 1.63 10.23 11.80
C VAL A 180 0.29 9.75 11.28
N ASP A 181 -0.69 10.63 11.21
CA ASP A 181 -2.00 10.30 10.67
C ASP A 181 -1.93 10.09 9.17
N ALA A 182 -2.58 9.03 8.70
CA ALA A 182 -2.59 8.66 7.29
C ALA A 182 -3.45 9.64 6.47
N ALA A 183 -2.86 10.29 5.48
CA ALA A 183 -3.61 11.14 4.55
C ALA A 183 -4.49 10.33 3.58
N CYS A 184 -4.23 9.03 3.38
CA CYS A 184 -5.07 8.18 2.54
C CYS A 184 -5.82 7.11 3.33
N GLN A 185 -7.04 6.82 2.86
CA GLN A 185 -7.83 5.68 3.30
C GLN A 185 -7.98 4.72 2.12
N VAL A 186 -7.80 3.43 2.36
CA VAL A 186 -7.94 2.37 1.34
C VAL A 186 -8.91 1.33 1.87
N SER A 187 -9.99 1.07 1.15
CA SER A 187 -10.95 0.04 1.53
C SER A 187 -10.41 -1.38 1.23
N HIS A 188 -11.01 -2.40 1.85
CA HIS A 188 -10.89 -3.74 1.31
C HIS A 188 -11.50 -3.76 -0.09
N ALA A 189 -10.82 -4.35 -1.08
CA ALA A 189 -11.48 -4.65 -2.34
C ALA A 189 -12.47 -5.80 -2.12
N ILE A 190 -13.65 -5.68 -2.73
CA ILE A 190 -14.74 -6.64 -2.58
C ILE A 190 -15.23 -7.10 -3.94
N GLY A 191 -15.48 -8.39 -4.09
CA GLY A 191 -16.11 -8.95 -5.29
C GLY A 191 -17.52 -8.38 -5.49
N VAL A 192 -17.83 -7.93 -6.70
CA VAL A 192 -19.15 -7.35 -7.01
C VAL A 192 -20.27 -8.40 -7.06
N GLY A 193 -19.95 -9.68 -7.28
CA GLY A 193 -20.86 -10.82 -7.26
C GLY A 193 -20.50 -11.86 -6.21
N ALA A 194 -21.29 -12.88 -6.06
CA ALA A 194 -20.97 -14.06 -5.25
C ALA A 194 -19.69 -14.72 -5.77
N VAL A 195 -18.90 -15.28 -4.88
CA VAL A 195 -17.68 -16.01 -5.22
C VAL A 195 -17.81 -17.47 -4.81
N GLU A 196 -17.42 -18.35 -5.71
CA GLU A 196 -17.20 -19.77 -5.45
C GLU A 196 -15.70 -20.03 -5.46
N ARG A 197 -15.23 -20.89 -4.55
CA ARG A 197 -13.85 -21.34 -4.50
C ARG A 197 -13.72 -22.58 -5.36
N GLU A 198 -12.66 -22.63 -6.13
CA GLU A 198 -12.28 -23.76 -6.97
C GLU A 198 -11.00 -24.37 -6.46
N TYR A 199 -10.75 -25.61 -6.80
CA TYR A 199 -9.63 -26.40 -6.30
C TYR A 199 -8.85 -26.95 -7.48
N ASP A 200 -7.54 -26.71 -7.48
CA ASP A 200 -6.60 -27.32 -8.40
C ASP A 200 -5.79 -28.39 -7.65
N TYR A 201 -5.89 -29.60 -8.16
CA TYR A 201 -5.13 -30.75 -7.67
C TYR A 201 -3.87 -30.90 -8.50
N TYR A 202 -2.72 -30.89 -7.86
CA TYR A 202 -1.45 -31.03 -8.55
C TYR A 202 -0.62 -32.17 -7.96
N THR A 203 0.16 -32.80 -8.84
CA THR A 203 1.14 -33.85 -8.51
C THR A 203 2.52 -33.46 -9.03
N ALA A 204 3.57 -33.74 -8.26
CA ALA A 204 4.94 -33.67 -8.76
C ALA A 204 5.43 -35.09 -9.09
N VAL A 205 5.93 -35.27 -10.29
CA VAL A 205 6.52 -36.53 -10.75
C VAL A 205 8.03 -36.47 -10.51
N ASP A 206 8.61 -37.58 -9.99
CA ASP A 206 10.04 -37.74 -9.83
C ASP A 206 10.65 -38.17 -11.17
N ASP A 207 11.39 -37.26 -11.81
CA ASP A 207 11.98 -37.51 -13.13
C ASP A 207 13.02 -38.64 -13.13
N GLU A 208 13.73 -38.85 -12.03
CA GLU A 208 14.71 -39.93 -11.94
C GLU A 208 14.06 -41.30 -11.77
N LYS A 209 13.01 -41.41 -10.95
CA LYS A 209 12.20 -42.63 -10.84
C LYS A 209 11.56 -43.01 -12.16
N LYS A 210 11.05 -41.99 -12.90
CA LYS A 210 10.49 -42.21 -14.23
C LYS A 210 11.51 -42.69 -15.26
N ARG A 211 12.77 -42.23 -15.17
CA ARG A 211 13.86 -42.69 -16.05
C ARG A 211 14.30 -44.12 -15.78
N ASN A 212 14.17 -44.57 -14.52
CA ASN A 212 14.62 -45.85 -14.07
C ASN A 212 13.54 -46.95 -14.15
N ASP A 213 12.36 -46.67 -14.70
CA ASP A 213 11.22 -47.62 -14.82
C ASP A 213 10.88 -48.26 -13.47
N GLU A 214 11.04 -47.54 -12.36
CA GLU A 214 10.72 -48.02 -11.01
C GLU A 214 9.20 -48.21 -10.86
N ALA A 215 8.76 -49.36 -10.30
CA ALA A 215 7.35 -49.74 -10.19
C ALA A 215 6.49 -48.78 -9.32
N ASP A 216 7.12 -47.84 -8.62
CA ASP A 216 6.47 -46.76 -7.85
C ASP A 216 6.62 -45.42 -8.57
N GLU A 217 5.94 -45.29 -9.71
CA GLU A 217 5.76 -44.00 -10.43
C GLU A 217 4.87 -43.01 -9.66
N GLY A 218 4.57 -43.28 -8.39
CA GLY A 218 3.75 -42.48 -7.52
C GLY A 218 4.23 -41.04 -7.44
N ALA A 219 3.28 -40.11 -7.45
CA ALA A 219 3.55 -38.68 -7.27
C ALA A 219 4.41 -38.45 -6.02
N GLY A 220 5.59 -37.92 -6.21
CA GLY A 220 6.50 -37.57 -5.10
C GLY A 220 5.93 -36.51 -4.17
N MET A 221 4.91 -35.78 -4.62
CA MET A 221 4.16 -34.81 -3.85
C MET A 221 2.76 -34.62 -4.45
N ILE A 222 1.76 -34.61 -3.58
CA ILE A 222 0.35 -34.33 -3.91
C ILE A 222 -0.07 -33.11 -3.14
N GLY A 223 -0.71 -32.14 -3.79
CA GLY A 223 -1.25 -30.96 -3.11
C GLY A 223 -2.50 -30.43 -3.79
N THR A 224 -3.22 -29.58 -3.06
CA THR A 224 -4.39 -28.85 -3.55
C THR A 224 -4.19 -27.35 -3.37
N ILE A 225 -4.50 -26.57 -4.39
CA ILE A 225 -4.47 -25.12 -4.35
C ILE A 225 -5.90 -24.61 -4.54
N GLU A 226 -6.36 -23.75 -3.64
CA GLU A 226 -7.61 -23.04 -3.79
C GLU A 226 -7.39 -21.74 -4.56
N PHE A 227 -8.32 -21.43 -5.45
CA PHE A 227 -8.36 -20.18 -6.22
C PHE A 227 -9.80 -19.72 -6.45
N ALA A 228 -9.95 -18.49 -6.94
CA ALA A 228 -11.23 -17.93 -7.30
C ALA A 228 -11.06 -16.87 -8.39
N SER A 229 -12.12 -16.54 -9.11
CA SER A 229 -12.21 -15.42 -10.02
C SER A 229 -13.28 -14.43 -9.57
N ALA A 230 -13.08 -13.14 -9.81
CA ALA A 230 -14.07 -12.11 -9.49
C ALA A 230 -13.80 -10.82 -10.25
N THR A 231 -14.85 -10.06 -10.55
CA THR A 231 -14.70 -8.61 -10.74
C THR A 231 -14.77 -7.97 -9.37
N VAL A 232 -13.77 -7.17 -9.00
CA VAL A 232 -13.66 -6.51 -7.69
C VAL A 232 -13.86 -5.00 -7.81
N TYR A 233 -14.54 -4.42 -6.83
CA TYR A 233 -14.57 -2.99 -6.59
C TYR A 233 -13.48 -2.63 -5.59
N ARG A 234 -12.66 -1.62 -5.94
CA ARG A 234 -11.59 -1.05 -5.11
C ARG A 234 -11.85 0.43 -4.93
N TYR A 235 -11.61 0.92 -3.71
CA TYR A 235 -11.77 2.34 -3.38
C TYR A 235 -10.62 2.82 -2.52
N ALA A 236 -10.16 4.03 -2.81
CA ALA A 236 -9.26 4.79 -1.97
C ALA A 236 -9.64 6.28 -2.01
N THR A 237 -9.28 7.00 -0.96
CA THR A 237 -9.39 8.46 -0.92
C THR A 237 -8.12 9.07 -0.33
N ILE A 238 -7.76 10.27 -0.80
CA ILE A 238 -6.67 11.09 -0.27
C ILE A 238 -7.26 12.37 0.29
N ASN A 239 -6.98 12.69 1.55
CA ASN A 239 -7.18 14.01 2.11
C ASN A 239 -5.97 14.90 1.76
N VAL A 240 -6.14 15.79 0.80
CA VAL A 240 -5.06 16.65 0.28
C VAL A 240 -4.56 17.64 1.34
N GLY A 241 -5.46 18.14 2.20
CA GLY A 241 -5.08 19.02 3.31
C GLY A 241 -4.15 18.35 4.31
N MET A 242 -4.51 17.13 4.76
CA MET A 242 -3.68 16.33 5.67
C MET A 242 -2.35 15.90 4.99
N LEU A 243 -2.39 15.57 3.71
CA LEU A 243 -1.17 15.23 2.96
C LEU A 243 -0.21 16.42 2.91
N ARG A 244 -0.72 17.63 2.73
CA ARG A 244 0.05 18.88 2.77
C ARG A 244 0.64 19.14 4.16
N GLU A 245 -0.14 18.93 5.21
CA GLU A 245 0.35 19.04 6.60
C GLU A 245 1.51 18.07 6.88
N ASN A 246 1.40 16.85 6.36
CA ASN A 246 2.42 15.82 6.56
C ASN A 246 3.71 16.05 5.74
N LEU A 247 3.62 16.64 4.53
CA LEU A 247 4.75 16.80 3.62
C LEU A 247 5.36 18.21 3.61
N GLY A 248 4.57 19.25 3.87
CA GLY A 248 5.03 20.63 3.99
C GLY A 248 5.43 21.34 2.68
N ASP A 249 5.36 20.64 1.53
CA ASP A 249 5.75 21.15 0.21
C ASP A 249 4.74 20.76 -0.86
N ASP A 250 4.17 21.76 -1.55
CA ASP A 250 3.11 21.56 -2.54
C ASP A 250 3.57 20.75 -3.77
N ALA A 251 4.83 20.87 -4.19
CA ALA A 251 5.35 20.09 -5.30
C ALA A 251 5.49 18.61 -4.92
N VAL A 252 5.88 18.33 -3.67
CA VAL A 252 5.93 16.96 -3.14
C VAL A 252 4.53 16.38 -2.95
N VAL A 253 3.55 17.20 -2.54
CA VAL A 253 2.13 16.81 -2.44
C VAL A 253 1.58 16.41 -3.81
N ASP A 254 1.82 17.23 -4.84
CA ASP A 254 1.41 16.94 -6.21
C ASP A 254 2.01 15.63 -6.70
N ARG A 255 3.31 15.43 -6.47
CA ARG A 255 3.99 14.18 -6.82
C ARG A 255 3.43 12.98 -6.06
N ALA A 256 3.08 13.15 -4.79
CA ALA A 256 2.48 12.09 -3.98
C ALA A 256 1.08 11.68 -4.49
N ILE A 257 0.25 12.64 -4.90
CA ILE A 257 -1.07 12.39 -5.51
C ILE A 257 -0.91 11.63 -6.82
N GLU A 258 -0.09 12.13 -7.75
CA GLU A 258 0.18 11.50 -9.05
C GLU A 258 0.64 10.06 -8.87
N LEU A 259 1.64 9.86 -8.02
CA LEU A 259 2.24 8.56 -7.74
C LEU A 259 1.22 7.59 -7.13
N PHE A 260 0.42 8.07 -6.16
CA PHE A 260 -0.57 7.23 -5.50
C PHE A 260 -1.67 6.78 -6.47
N VAL A 261 -2.22 7.70 -7.27
CA VAL A 261 -3.24 7.39 -8.28
C VAL A 261 -2.71 6.34 -9.25
N ASP A 262 -1.53 6.58 -9.83
CA ASP A 262 -0.90 5.66 -10.79
C ASP A 262 -0.65 4.28 -10.18
N SER A 263 -0.03 4.25 -9.00
CA SER A 263 0.34 2.99 -8.36
C SER A 263 -0.86 2.24 -7.79
N PHE A 264 -1.84 2.93 -7.18
CA PHE A 264 -3.05 2.29 -6.67
C PHE A 264 -3.85 1.62 -7.80
N VAL A 265 -3.95 2.27 -8.96
CA VAL A 265 -4.71 1.75 -10.09
C VAL A 265 -4.02 0.54 -10.72
N ARG A 266 -2.69 0.56 -10.88
CA ARG A 266 -1.94 -0.46 -11.61
C ARG A 266 -1.46 -1.63 -10.75
N SER A 267 -1.26 -1.42 -9.44
CA SER A 267 -0.74 -2.46 -8.57
C SER A 267 -1.82 -3.39 -8.03
N MET A 268 -1.44 -4.63 -7.82
CA MET A 268 -2.23 -5.65 -7.13
C MET A 268 -1.30 -6.52 -6.28
N PRO A 269 -1.81 -7.11 -5.17
CA PRO A 269 -1.05 -8.09 -4.42
C PRO A 269 -0.57 -9.25 -5.28
N THR A 270 0.67 -9.69 -5.03
CA THR A 270 1.39 -10.67 -5.85
C THR A 270 1.27 -12.12 -5.35
N GLY A 271 0.26 -12.41 -4.50
CA GLY A 271 0.02 -13.77 -4.00
C GLY A 271 -0.14 -14.75 -5.16
N LYS A 272 0.64 -15.85 -5.14
CA LYS A 272 0.62 -16.91 -6.16
C LYS A 272 0.77 -16.41 -7.62
N ILE A 273 1.40 -15.26 -7.83
CA ILE A 273 1.49 -14.65 -9.17
C ILE A 273 2.27 -15.51 -10.17
N THR A 274 3.27 -16.25 -9.73
CA THR A 274 4.03 -17.17 -10.57
C THR A 274 3.21 -18.38 -11.04
N THR A 275 2.19 -18.76 -10.27
CA THR A 275 1.28 -19.86 -10.63
C THR A 275 0.18 -19.39 -11.56
N PHE A 276 -0.43 -18.22 -11.28
CA PHE A 276 -1.64 -17.79 -11.97
C PHE A 276 -1.43 -16.66 -12.99
N ALA A 277 -0.27 -15.98 -12.99
CA ALA A 277 0.03 -14.85 -13.88
C ALA A 277 -1.12 -13.81 -13.95
N ASN A 278 -1.74 -13.52 -12.81
CA ASN A 278 -3.04 -12.85 -12.66
C ASN A 278 -2.98 -11.33 -12.71
N ARG A 279 -1.96 -10.73 -13.32
CA ARG A 279 -1.91 -9.27 -13.52
C ARG A 279 -2.88 -8.86 -14.62
N THR A 280 -3.92 -8.14 -14.21
CA THR A 280 -4.86 -7.48 -15.13
C THR A 280 -4.83 -5.97 -14.89
N LEU A 281 -5.24 -5.20 -15.87
CA LEU A 281 -5.54 -3.77 -15.71
C LEU A 281 -7.04 -3.61 -15.40
N PRO A 282 -7.44 -2.47 -14.81
CA PRO A 282 -8.85 -2.18 -14.54
C PRO A 282 -9.72 -2.20 -15.80
N ASP A 283 -10.97 -2.64 -15.64
CA ASP A 283 -12.02 -2.49 -16.65
C ASP A 283 -12.51 -1.03 -16.72
N ALA A 284 -12.60 -0.36 -15.57
CA ALA A 284 -12.96 1.04 -15.45
C ALA A 284 -12.37 1.69 -14.19
N VAL A 285 -11.96 2.96 -14.30
CA VAL A 285 -11.50 3.80 -13.19
C VAL A 285 -12.21 5.14 -13.27
N LEU A 286 -12.68 5.63 -12.13
CA LEU A 286 -13.19 6.97 -11.93
C LEU A 286 -12.37 7.63 -10.82
N VAL A 287 -11.87 8.84 -11.09
CA VAL A 287 -11.27 9.71 -10.07
C VAL A 287 -12.16 10.94 -9.92
N GLN A 288 -12.59 11.21 -8.70
CA GLN A 288 -13.40 12.39 -8.36
C GLN A 288 -12.63 13.29 -7.39
N VAL A 289 -12.50 14.55 -7.72
CA VAL A 289 -12.01 15.58 -6.82
C VAL A 289 -13.21 16.20 -6.12
N ARG A 290 -13.18 16.28 -4.80
CA ARG A 290 -14.29 16.73 -3.96
C ARG A 290 -13.81 17.75 -2.93
N ASN A 291 -14.66 18.73 -2.63
CA ASN A 291 -14.40 19.75 -1.60
C ASN A 291 -15.38 19.63 -0.41
N ASP A 292 -16.15 18.55 -0.38
CA ASP A 292 -17.12 18.23 0.67
C ASP A 292 -16.61 17.10 1.58
N GLN A 293 -16.78 15.85 1.17
CA GLN A 293 -16.36 14.65 1.91
C GLN A 293 -16.01 13.50 0.94
N PRO A 294 -15.19 12.53 1.38
CA PRO A 294 -14.97 11.34 0.59
C PRO A 294 -16.21 10.44 0.58
N ILE A 295 -16.51 9.83 -0.57
CA ILE A 295 -17.69 8.99 -0.76
C ILE A 295 -17.29 7.61 -1.31
N ASN A 296 -17.47 6.56 -0.50
CA ASN A 296 -17.24 5.17 -0.94
C ASN A 296 -18.52 4.60 -1.55
N MET A 297 -18.47 4.24 -2.83
CA MET A 297 -19.60 3.68 -3.59
C MET A 297 -19.81 2.17 -3.39
N ALA A 298 -19.26 1.56 -2.34
CA ALA A 298 -19.43 0.11 -2.09
C ALA A 298 -20.90 -0.30 -1.97
N GLY A 299 -21.79 0.59 -1.53
CA GLY A 299 -23.24 0.36 -1.47
C GLY A 299 -23.86 -0.04 -2.81
N ALA A 300 -23.27 0.34 -3.94
CA ALA A 300 -23.72 -0.09 -5.27
C ALA A 300 -23.71 -1.61 -5.44
N PHE A 301 -22.89 -2.31 -4.65
CA PHE A 301 -22.64 -3.74 -4.75
C PHE A 301 -23.16 -4.54 -3.54
N GLU A 302 -23.94 -3.93 -2.65
CA GLU A 302 -24.56 -4.67 -1.55
C GLU A 302 -25.43 -5.81 -2.10
N GLU A 303 -26.31 -5.50 -3.04
CA GLU A 303 -26.94 -6.54 -3.84
C GLU A 303 -25.92 -7.16 -4.81
N PRO A 304 -25.69 -8.49 -4.76
CA PRO A 304 -24.71 -9.14 -5.62
C PRO A 304 -25.07 -9.00 -7.10
N ILE A 305 -24.06 -8.63 -7.89
CA ILE A 305 -24.19 -8.62 -9.35
C ILE A 305 -24.28 -10.06 -9.84
N VAL A 306 -25.24 -10.33 -10.71
CA VAL A 306 -25.36 -11.58 -11.46
C VAL A 306 -24.62 -11.39 -12.79
N ALA A 307 -23.86 -12.42 -13.22
CA ALA A 307 -23.14 -12.39 -14.48
C ALA A 307 -24.10 -12.21 -15.67
N GLY A 308 -23.80 -11.25 -16.53
CA GLY A 308 -24.45 -11.11 -17.82
C GLY A 308 -23.81 -12.00 -18.89
N GLN A 309 -24.24 -11.88 -20.13
CA GLN A 309 -23.64 -12.60 -21.26
C GLN A 309 -22.14 -12.31 -21.45
N ARG A 310 -21.64 -11.16 -20.96
CA ARG A 310 -20.25 -10.72 -21.03
C ARG A 310 -19.53 -10.74 -19.68
N GLY A 311 -20.03 -11.53 -18.72
CA GLY A 311 -19.47 -11.64 -17.37
C GLY A 311 -19.99 -10.57 -16.40
N PHE A 312 -19.18 -10.24 -15.40
CA PHE A 312 -19.57 -9.36 -14.28
C PHE A 312 -19.25 -7.87 -14.52
N ALA A 313 -18.26 -7.53 -15.35
CA ALA A 313 -17.76 -6.16 -15.44
C ALA A 313 -18.81 -5.19 -15.99
N GLU A 314 -19.49 -5.52 -17.10
CA GLU A 314 -20.48 -4.66 -17.73
C GLU A 314 -21.68 -4.38 -16.80
N PRO A 315 -22.36 -5.38 -16.19
CA PRO A 315 -23.44 -5.12 -15.25
C PRO A 315 -22.98 -4.38 -13.98
N ALA A 316 -21.72 -4.58 -13.54
CA ALA A 316 -21.16 -3.85 -12.40
C ALA A 316 -20.95 -2.36 -12.73
N VAL A 317 -20.43 -2.05 -13.91
CA VAL A 317 -20.29 -0.67 -14.41
C VAL A 317 -21.66 0.02 -14.47
N LYS A 318 -22.66 -0.66 -15.05
CA LYS A 318 -24.03 -0.11 -15.11
C LYS A 318 -24.59 0.18 -13.71
N ARG A 319 -24.46 -0.78 -12.79
CA ARG A 319 -24.94 -0.60 -11.40
C ARG A 319 -24.22 0.54 -10.70
N PHE A 320 -22.90 0.69 -10.89
CA PHE A 320 -22.12 1.78 -10.32
C PHE A 320 -22.61 3.14 -10.81
N VAL A 321 -22.79 3.31 -12.13
CA VAL A 321 -23.27 4.55 -12.74
C VAL A 321 -24.66 4.95 -12.23
N GLU A 322 -25.58 3.98 -12.18
CA GLU A 322 -26.93 4.19 -11.65
C GLU A 322 -26.92 4.60 -10.17
N PHE A 323 -26.05 3.96 -9.38
CA PHE A 323 -25.93 4.24 -7.95
C PHE A 323 -25.33 5.64 -7.71
N GLU A 324 -24.27 6.00 -8.43
CA GLU A 324 -23.62 7.31 -8.33
C GLU A 324 -24.59 8.43 -8.69
N SER A 325 -25.33 8.30 -9.80
CA SER A 325 -26.33 9.29 -10.20
C SER A 325 -27.43 9.47 -9.14
N LYS A 326 -28.00 8.37 -8.64
CA LYS A 326 -29.04 8.40 -7.60
C LYS A 326 -28.51 9.01 -6.28
N LEU A 327 -27.28 8.72 -5.93
CA LEU A 327 -26.67 9.27 -4.72
C LEU A 327 -26.45 10.77 -4.86
N ARG A 328 -26.01 11.24 -6.01
CA ARG A 328 -25.87 12.66 -6.34
C ARG A 328 -27.23 13.39 -6.28
N ASP A 329 -28.24 12.82 -6.92
CA ASP A 329 -29.62 13.38 -6.89
C ASP A 329 -30.18 13.45 -5.45
N LEU A 330 -29.89 12.44 -4.62
CA LEU A 330 -30.36 12.38 -3.23
C LEU A 330 -29.65 13.41 -2.34
N THR A 331 -28.34 13.55 -2.50
CA THR A 331 -27.49 14.29 -1.55
C THR A 331 -27.21 15.72 -2.00
N GLY A 332 -27.27 16.01 -3.30
CA GLY A 332 -26.81 17.26 -3.89
C GLY A 332 -25.27 17.46 -3.80
N LEU A 333 -24.53 16.41 -3.39
CA LEU A 333 -23.07 16.47 -3.28
C LEU A 333 -22.45 16.11 -4.64
N GLU A 334 -21.86 17.10 -5.29
CA GLU A 334 -21.23 16.92 -6.59
C GLU A 334 -19.70 17.04 -6.51
N PRO A 335 -18.96 16.17 -7.25
CA PRO A 335 -17.52 16.36 -7.37
C PRO A 335 -17.23 17.64 -8.16
N VAL A 336 -16.19 18.36 -7.77
CA VAL A 336 -15.73 19.57 -8.47
C VAL A 336 -14.90 19.23 -9.72
N GLY A 337 -14.39 17.99 -9.81
CA GLY A 337 -13.73 17.45 -10.98
C GLY A 337 -13.92 15.93 -11.08
N SER A 338 -14.09 15.41 -12.27
CA SER A 338 -14.25 13.97 -12.52
C SER A 338 -13.49 13.54 -13.77
N LEU A 339 -12.64 12.53 -13.62
CA LEU A 339 -11.80 11.95 -14.66
C LEU A 339 -12.08 10.45 -14.75
N ALA A 340 -12.20 9.91 -15.96
CA ALA A 340 -12.49 8.51 -16.14
C ALA A 340 -11.62 7.86 -17.21
N THR A 341 -11.30 6.57 -17.03
CA THR A 341 -10.69 5.72 -18.05
C THR A 341 -11.35 4.35 -18.02
N TRP A 342 -11.51 3.72 -19.17
CA TRP A 342 -12.21 2.44 -19.28
C TRP A 342 -11.80 1.63 -20.50
N THR A 343 -12.10 0.32 -20.43
CA THR A 343 -11.99 -0.59 -21.58
C THR A 343 -13.33 -0.70 -22.29
N THR A 344 -13.34 -0.59 -23.62
CA THR A 344 -14.55 -0.76 -24.44
C THR A 344 -14.76 -2.25 -24.76
N PRO A 345 -16.02 -2.79 -24.72
CA PRO A 345 -17.26 -2.10 -24.30
C PRO A 345 -17.55 -2.20 -22.78
N ARG A 346 -16.76 -2.93 -21.99
CA ARG A 346 -17.11 -3.33 -20.60
C ARG A 346 -17.27 -2.14 -19.65
N GLY A 347 -16.39 -1.13 -19.80
CA GLY A 347 -16.34 0.03 -18.91
C GLY A 347 -16.99 1.29 -19.48
N GLU A 348 -17.54 1.24 -20.69
CA GLU A 348 -17.98 2.41 -21.46
C GLU A 348 -19.00 3.29 -20.71
N GLY A 349 -19.79 2.71 -19.80
CA GLY A 349 -20.72 3.48 -18.95
C GLY A 349 -20.04 4.59 -18.12
N PHE A 350 -18.75 4.50 -17.84
CA PHE A 350 -18.02 5.54 -17.10
C PHE A 350 -17.84 6.84 -17.89
N SER A 351 -18.08 6.83 -19.21
CA SER A 351 -18.14 8.04 -20.02
C SER A 351 -19.19 9.06 -19.55
N ALA A 352 -20.21 8.61 -18.83
CA ALA A 352 -21.24 9.46 -18.24
C ALA A 352 -20.79 10.15 -16.93
N LEU A 353 -19.71 9.69 -16.31
CA LEU A 353 -19.29 10.11 -14.97
C LEU A 353 -18.12 11.10 -14.97
N GLY A 354 -17.33 11.16 -16.02
CA GLY A 354 -16.15 12.04 -16.03
C GLY A 354 -15.50 12.20 -17.41
N ALA A 355 -14.60 13.18 -17.50
CA ALA A 355 -13.81 13.39 -18.70
C ALA A 355 -12.89 12.21 -18.98
N GLN A 356 -12.84 11.77 -20.23
CA GLN A 356 -11.98 10.64 -20.62
C GLN A 356 -10.50 11.02 -20.59
N VAL A 357 -9.71 10.21 -19.89
CA VAL A 357 -8.26 10.37 -19.79
C VAL A 357 -7.59 9.01 -20.01
N ARG A 358 -6.44 8.99 -20.66
CA ARG A 358 -5.68 7.74 -20.78
C ARG A 358 -5.14 7.32 -19.40
N LEU A 359 -5.05 6.03 -19.16
CA LEU A 359 -4.55 5.49 -17.89
C LEU A 359 -3.17 6.05 -17.48
N VAL A 360 -2.30 6.31 -18.47
CA VAL A 360 -0.94 6.84 -18.22
C VAL A 360 -0.93 8.31 -17.81
N ASP A 361 -1.98 9.05 -18.12
CA ASP A 361 -2.11 10.49 -17.83
C ASP A 361 -3.02 10.75 -16.63
N LEU A 362 -3.64 9.69 -16.04
CA LEU A 362 -4.65 9.84 -15.01
C LEU A 362 -4.11 10.52 -13.74
N GLY A 363 -2.89 10.17 -13.33
CA GLY A 363 -2.25 10.76 -12.16
C GLY A 363 -1.99 12.26 -12.33
N SER A 364 -1.37 12.67 -13.43
CA SER A 364 -1.09 14.09 -13.73
C SER A 364 -2.37 14.91 -13.91
N ALA A 365 -3.36 14.37 -14.64
CA ALA A 365 -4.67 15.03 -14.79
C ALA A 365 -5.40 15.20 -13.45
N THR A 366 -5.23 14.25 -12.51
CA THR A 366 -5.77 14.38 -11.14
C THR A 366 -5.11 15.54 -10.40
N VAL A 367 -3.79 15.69 -10.52
CA VAL A 367 -3.07 16.82 -9.92
C VAL A 367 -3.58 18.15 -10.48
N ASP A 368 -3.79 18.26 -11.79
CA ASP A 368 -4.30 19.47 -12.41
C ASP A 368 -5.72 19.82 -11.92
N ALA A 369 -6.60 18.82 -11.77
CA ALA A 369 -7.92 19.01 -11.20
C ALA A 369 -7.87 19.47 -9.74
N VAL A 370 -6.97 18.92 -8.92
CA VAL A 370 -6.75 19.34 -7.52
C VAL A 370 -6.21 20.77 -7.45
N ARG A 371 -5.31 21.16 -8.34
CA ARG A 371 -4.76 22.54 -8.40
C ARG A 371 -5.83 23.59 -8.72
N GLY A 372 -6.82 23.23 -9.52
CA GLY A 372 -7.96 24.09 -9.82
C GLY A 372 -8.82 24.43 -8.61
N GLU A 373 -8.74 23.62 -7.55
CA GLU A 373 -9.51 23.79 -6.31
C GLU A 373 -8.67 24.36 -5.13
N ARG A 374 -7.40 24.64 -5.35
CA ARG A 374 -6.47 25.29 -4.39
C ARG A 374 -6.54 26.80 -4.61
#